data_a901fa51540f03bbb3646a252a12131b
#
_entry.id   a901fa51540f03bbb3646a252a12131b
#
_cell.length_a   1.000
_cell.length_b   1.000
_cell.length_c   1.000
_cell.angle_alpha   90.00
_cell.angle_beta   90.00
_cell.angle_gamma   90.00
#
_symmetry.space_group_name_H-M   'P 1'
#
loop_
_entity.id
_entity.type
_entity.pdbx_description
1 polymer ?
#
loop_
_entity_poly.entity_id
_entity_poly.type
_entity_poly.pdbx_seq_one_letter_code
_entity_poly.pdbx_strand_id
1 'polypeptide(L)'
;MGMVTVDHLKFSTDIERIYLCQEKAEAIYRYLEDTYGDIPQGRLRQQAAALLDEYETGYAGPDKGSLIGTYCRTIRTQLEKPSYLPEPRLIGANLKMLKFMEENREELYVKEASMLVYGDSKWFEEHNYDEICGIARQALNMPREEDEQNDAVLAQYCILPTETEIFIKRNWRLEW
;
A
#
# COMPACT_ATOMS: atom_id res chain seq x y z
N MET A 1 -12.13 -35.95 10.61
CA MET A 1 -11.37 -36.26 9.37
C MET A 1 -10.08 -35.44 9.41
N GLY A 2 -8.90 -36.11 9.61
CA GLY A 2 -7.66 -35.42 9.94
C GLY A 2 -7.15 -34.49 8.82
N MET A 3 -6.89 -33.24 9.15
CA MET A 3 -6.25 -32.25 8.25
C MET A 3 -4.72 -32.35 8.30
N VAL A 4 -4.21 -33.00 9.36
CA VAL A 4 -2.78 -33.21 9.57
C VAL A 4 -2.52 -34.65 9.94
N THR A 5 -1.34 -35.16 9.62
CA THR A 5 -0.80 -36.42 10.10
C THR A 5 0.32 -36.09 11.08
N VAL A 6 0.39 -36.81 12.18
CA VAL A 6 1.35 -36.58 13.26
C VAL A 6 2.17 -37.85 13.47
N ASP A 7 3.49 -37.69 13.41
CA ASP A 7 4.43 -38.74 13.82
C ASP A 7 4.88 -38.47 15.25
N HIS A 8 4.91 -39.52 16.07
CA HIS A 8 5.35 -39.46 17.44
C HIS A 8 6.74 -40.04 17.59
N LEU A 9 7.53 -39.55 18.55
CA LEU A 9 8.77 -40.15 18.95
C LEU A 9 8.53 -41.58 19.42
N LYS A 10 9.47 -42.50 19.07
CA LYS A 10 9.36 -43.89 19.50
C LYS A 10 9.23 -43.98 21.02
N PHE A 11 8.16 -44.65 21.46
CA PHE A 11 7.83 -44.86 22.88
C PHE A 11 7.46 -43.60 23.70
N SER A 12 7.07 -42.52 23.02
CA SER A 12 6.62 -41.26 23.65
C SER A 12 5.29 -40.78 23.03
N THR A 13 4.59 -39.97 23.77
CA THR A 13 3.44 -39.20 23.28
C THR A 13 3.86 -37.88 22.64
N ASP A 14 5.16 -37.56 22.69
CA ASP A 14 5.72 -36.34 22.11
C ASP A 14 5.68 -36.38 20.59
N ILE A 15 5.28 -35.27 20.00
CA ILE A 15 5.18 -35.11 18.55
C ILE A 15 6.58 -34.89 17.98
N GLU A 16 6.99 -35.73 17.06
CA GLU A 16 8.26 -35.59 16.32
C GLU A 16 8.05 -34.71 15.07
N ARG A 17 6.98 -34.97 14.31
CA ARG A 17 6.70 -34.26 13.07
C ARG A 17 5.20 -34.11 12.85
N ILE A 18 4.84 -33.01 12.20
CA ILE A 18 3.48 -32.74 11.74
C ILE A 18 3.53 -32.56 10.23
N TYR A 19 2.71 -33.30 9.51
CA TYR A 19 2.58 -33.17 8.06
C TYR A 19 1.19 -32.63 7.72
N LEU A 20 1.15 -31.64 6.85
CA LEU A 20 -0.10 -31.18 6.24
C LEU A 20 -0.50 -32.17 5.12
N CYS A 21 -1.76 -32.55 5.12
CA CYS A 21 -2.29 -33.34 4.02
C CYS A 21 -2.42 -32.44 2.79
N GLN A 22 -1.56 -32.64 1.79
CA GLN A 22 -1.54 -31.80 0.57
C GLN A 22 -2.86 -31.78 -0.17
N GLU A 23 -3.56 -32.91 -0.21
CA GLU A 23 -4.88 -33.03 -0.85
C GLU A 23 -5.96 -32.17 -0.17
N LYS A 24 -5.73 -31.76 1.07
CA LYS A 24 -6.63 -30.94 1.89
C LYS A 24 -6.11 -29.52 2.13
N ALA A 25 -5.00 -29.14 1.51
CA ALA A 25 -4.35 -27.85 1.74
C ALA A 25 -5.35 -26.69 1.59
N GLU A 26 -6.16 -26.68 0.54
CA GLU A 26 -7.20 -25.66 0.34
C GLU A 26 -8.24 -25.61 1.46
N ALA A 27 -8.68 -26.75 1.97
CA ALA A 27 -9.63 -26.81 3.08
C ALA A 27 -9.01 -26.33 4.39
N ILE A 28 -7.72 -26.64 4.60
CA ILE A 28 -6.95 -26.19 5.76
C ILE A 28 -6.77 -24.68 5.71
N TYR A 29 -6.38 -24.13 4.57
CA TYR A 29 -6.20 -22.69 4.39
C TYR A 29 -7.51 -21.93 4.57
N ARG A 30 -8.61 -22.44 4.04
CA ARG A 30 -9.93 -21.84 4.24
C ARG A 30 -10.33 -21.85 5.72
N TYR A 31 -10.09 -22.95 6.41
CA TYR A 31 -10.36 -23.05 7.85
C TYR A 31 -9.51 -22.04 8.67
N LEU A 32 -8.23 -21.87 8.33
CA LEU A 32 -7.36 -20.90 8.99
C LEU A 32 -7.82 -19.46 8.72
N GLU A 33 -8.22 -19.16 7.49
CA GLU A 33 -8.75 -17.86 7.11
C GLU A 33 -10.06 -17.54 7.85
N ASP A 34 -11.01 -18.49 7.86
CA ASP A 34 -12.31 -18.32 8.50
C ASP A 34 -12.23 -18.25 10.03
N THR A 35 -11.28 -18.98 10.63
CA THR A 35 -11.20 -19.13 12.09
C THR A 35 -10.25 -18.12 12.73
N TYR A 36 -9.13 -17.82 12.07
CA TYR A 36 -8.05 -17.00 12.62
C TYR A 36 -7.75 -15.74 11.81
N GLY A 37 -8.35 -15.58 10.64
CA GLY A 37 -8.06 -14.49 9.71
C GLY A 37 -6.70 -14.62 9.02
N ASP A 38 -6.02 -15.74 9.16
CA ASP A 38 -4.70 -15.97 8.58
C ASP A 38 -4.82 -16.34 7.10
N ILE A 39 -4.37 -15.45 6.23
CA ILE A 39 -4.38 -15.65 4.78
C ILE A 39 -3.03 -16.24 4.35
N PRO A 40 -3.00 -17.38 3.64
CA PRO A 40 -1.77 -17.98 3.14
C PRO A 40 -0.99 -17.02 2.24
N GLN A 41 0.34 -17.02 2.37
CA GLN A 41 1.21 -16.16 1.57
C GLN A 41 0.97 -16.27 0.05
N GLY A 42 0.72 -17.47 -0.45
CA GLY A 42 0.38 -17.70 -1.86
C GLY A 42 -0.89 -16.96 -2.30
N ARG A 43 -1.92 -16.93 -1.45
CA ARG A 43 -3.16 -16.17 -1.70
C ARG A 43 -2.92 -14.65 -1.66
N LEU A 44 -2.17 -14.16 -0.69
CA LEU A 44 -1.81 -12.74 -0.61
C LEU A 44 -1.07 -12.31 -1.89
N ARG A 45 -0.15 -13.14 -2.39
CA ARG A 45 0.56 -12.89 -3.66
C ARG A 45 -0.38 -12.87 -4.86
N GLN A 46 -1.32 -13.80 -4.93
CA GLN A 46 -2.33 -13.84 -6.01
C GLN A 46 -3.24 -12.61 -5.97
N GLN A 47 -3.71 -12.22 -4.79
CA GLN A 47 -4.54 -11.02 -4.61
C GLN A 47 -3.77 -9.75 -5.01
N ALA A 48 -2.51 -9.63 -4.58
CA ALA A 48 -1.66 -8.52 -4.98
C ALA A 48 -1.46 -8.47 -6.50
N ALA A 49 -1.14 -9.61 -7.13
CA ALA A 49 -0.97 -9.68 -8.58
C ALA A 49 -2.25 -9.29 -9.33
N ALA A 50 -3.42 -9.77 -8.89
CA ALA A 50 -4.70 -9.43 -9.51
C ALA A 50 -5.02 -7.94 -9.42
N LEU A 51 -4.73 -7.29 -8.28
CA LEU A 51 -4.88 -5.84 -8.14
C LEU A 51 -3.96 -5.08 -9.12
N LEU A 52 -2.72 -5.52 -9.25
CA LEU A 52 -1.78 -4.89 -10.20
C LEU A 52 -2.27 -5.05 -11.64
N ASP A 53 -2.75 -6.24 -12.04
CA ASP A 53 -3.29 -6.51 -13.38
C ASP A 53 -4.49 -5.59 -13.69
N GLU A 54 -5.40 -5.43 -12.74
CA GLU A 54 -6.57 -4.57 -12.86
C GLU A 54 -6.16 -3.12 -13.14
N TYR A 55 -5.24 -2.59 -12.35
CA TYR A 55 -4.83 -1.19 -12.48
C TYR A 55 -3.91 -0.95 -13.69
N GLU A 56 -3.02 -1.88 -14.03
CA GLU A 56 -2.22 -1.79 -15.26
C GLU A 56 -3.10 -1.79 -16.51
N THR A 57 -4.13 -2.62 -16.54
CA THR A 57 -5.03 -2.71 -17.70
C THR A 57 -5.98 -1.52 -17.79
N GLY A 58 -6.48 -1.05 -16.65
CA GLY A 58 -7.52 -0.02 -16.61
C GLY A 58 -7.01 1.42 -16.57
N TYR A 59 -5.84 1.66 -15.98
CA TYR A 59 -5.41 3.01 -15.61
C TYR A 59 -3.94 3.34 -15.95
N ALA A 60 -3.09 2.34 -16.14
CA ALA A 60 -1.71 2.64 -16.51
C ALA A 60 -1.68 3.20 -17.94
N GLY A 61 -1.37 4.48 -18.06
CA GLY A 61 -1.10 5.09 -19.35
C GLY A 61 0.09 4.42 -20.04
N PRO A 62 0.20 4.58 -21.40
CA PRO A 62 1.32 4.04 -22.17
C PRO A 62 2.66 4.66 -21.78
N ASP A 63 2.66 5.73 -21.02
CA ASP A 63 3.85 6.49 -20.66
C ASP A 63 4.62 5.85 -19.51
N LYS A 64 5.95 5.75 -19.71
CA LYS A 64 6.85 5.21 -18.69
C LYS A 64 6.87 6.00 -17.37
N GLY A 65 6.33 7.22 -17.37
CA GLY A 65 6.25 8.13 -16.21
C GLY A 65 4.95 8.06 -15.42
N SER A 66 4.02 7.14 -15.76
CA SER A 66 2.79 6.96 -14.98
C SER A 66 3.11 6.51 -13.55
N LEU A 67 2.43 7.12 -12.57
CA LEU A 67 2.55 6.73 -11.15
C LEU A 67 2.13 5.28 -10.94
N ILE A 68 0.98 4.91 -11.49
CA ILE A 68 0.44 3.55 -11.41
C ILE A 68 1.43 2.57 -12.04
N GLY A 69 1.91 2.85 -13.25
CA GLY A 69 2.87 1.98 -13.93
C GLY A 69 4.20 1.84 -13.18
N THR A 70 4.67 2.92 -12.54
CA THR A 70 5.89 2.89 -11.72
C THR A 70 5.69 2.06 -10.46
N TYR A 71 4.56 2.23 -9.77
CA TYR A 71 4.22 1.46 -8.59
C TYR A 71 4.06 -0.03 -8.92
N CYS A 72 3.30 -0.37 -9.96
CA CYS A 72 3.09 -1.75 -10.37
C CYS A 72 4.42 -2.46 -10.68
N ARG A 73 5.34 -1.83 -11.43
CA ARG A 73 6.69 -2.39 -11.68
C ARG A 73 7.46 -2.63 -10.39
N THR A 74 7.39 -1.68 -9.44
CA THR A 74 8.07 -1.80 -8.15
C THR A 74 7.54 -2.98 -7.35
N ILE A 75 6.24 -3.12 -7.21
CA ILE A 75 5.63 -4.22 -6.46
C ILE A 75 5.85 -5.57 -7.16
N ARG A 76 5.78 -5.64 -8.49
CA ARG A 76 6.08 -6.88 -9.23
C ARG A 76 7.50 -7.36 -8.96
N THR A 77 8.49 -6.47 -9.00
CA THR A 77 9.87 -6.81 -8.64
C THR A 77 9.99 -7.29 -7.20
N GLN A 78 9.19 -6.77 -6.30
CA GLN A 78 9.15 -7.27 -4.91
C GLN A 78 8.47 -8.64 -4.80
N LEU A 79 7.40 -8.87 -5.56
CA LEU A 79 6.72 -10.16 -5.62
C LEU A 79 7.62 -11.30 -6.14
N GLU A 80 8.68 -11.02 -6.91
CA GLU A 80 9.67 -12.01 -7.31
C GLU A 80 10.51 -12.55 -6.15
N LYS A 81 10.62 -11.76 -5.06
CA LYS A 81 11.41 -12.15 -3.89
C LYS A 81 10.59 -13.08 -2.98
N PRO A 82 11.08 -14.30 -2.67
CA PRO A 82 10.35 -15.23 -1.80
C PRO A 82 10.06 -14.67 -0.38
N SER A 83 10.95 -13.81 0.12
CA SER A 83 10.82 -13.20 1.46
C SER A 83 9.81 -12.05 1.53
N TYR A 84 9.34 -11.53 0.40
CA TYR A 84 8.37 -10.43 0.41
C TYR A 84 6.96 -10.96 0.72
N LEU A 85 6.37 -10.41 1.77
CA LEU A 85 4.98 -10.67 2.14
C LEU A 85 4.14 -9.46 1.73
N PRO A 86 3.31 -9.56 0.66
CA PRO A 86 2.50 -8.44 0.22
C PRO A 86 1.30 -8.22 1.16
N GLU A 87 0.92 -6.95 1.27
CA GLU A 87 -0.31 -6.52 1.93
C GLU A 87 -1.31 -6.01 0.88
N PRO A 88 -2.20 -6.85 0.33
CA PRO A 88 -3.09 -6.45 -0.76
C PRO A 88 -3.97 -5.23 -0.43
N ARG A 89 -4.35 -5.07 0.85
CA ARG A 89 -5.15 -3.90 1.30
C ARG A 89 -4.35 -2.60 1.15
N LEU A 90 -3.09 -2.59 1.57
CA LEU A 90 -2.22 -1.42 1.45
C LEU A 90 -1.88 -1.15 -0.02
N ILE A 91 -1.57 -2.20 -0.79
CA ILE A 91 -1.35 -2.09 -2.24
C ILE A 91 -2.56 -1.44 -2.92
N GLY A 92 -3.78 -1.90 -2.62
CA GLY A 92 -5.00 -1.32 -3.16
C GLY A 92 -5.23 0.13 -2.73
N ALA A 93 -4.89 0.47 -1.49
CA ALA A 93 -4.97 1.83 -0.98
C ALA A 93 -3.97 2.76 -1.70
N ASN A 94 -2.73 2.31 -1.90
CA ASN A 94 -1.71 3.04 -2.63
C ASN A 94 -2.14 3.30 -4.09
N LEU A 95 -2.63 2.27 -4.77
CA LEU A 95 -3.13 2.39 -6.14
C LEU A 95 -4.28 3.40 -6.26
N LYS A 96 -5.18 3.46 -5.28
CA LYS A 96 -6.26 4.47 -5.26
C LYS A 96 -5.71 5.90 -5.15
N MET A 97 -4.73 6.13 -4.27
CA MET A 97 -4.11 7.45 -4.13
C MET A 97 -3.33 7.84 -5.38
N LEU A 98 -2.53 6.93 -5.94
CA LEU A 98 -1.76 7.18 -7.15
C LEU A 98 -2.68 7.50 -8.35
N LYS A 99 -3.79 6.76 -8.48
CA LYS A 99 -4.82 7.07 -9.47
C LYS A 99 -5.41 8.45 -9.25
N PHE A 100 -5.80 8.76 -8.02
CA PHE A 100 -6.34 10.08 -7.68
C PHE A 100 -5.36 11.19 -8.04
N MET A 101 -4.07 11.03 -7.72
CA MET A 101 -3.02 12.01 -8.06
C MET A 101 -2.87 12.20 -9.57
N GLU A 102 -2.94 11.15 -10.39
CA GLU A 102 -2.87 11.26 -11.85
C GLU A 102 -4.09 11.97 -12.46
N GLU A 103 -5.26 11.79 -11.86
CA GLU A 103 -6.52 12.37 -12.34
C GLU A 103 -6.80 13.77 -11.79
N ASN A 104 -6.24 14.12 -10.62
CA ASN A 104 -6.48 15.38 -9.95
C ASN A 104 -5.93 16.58 -10.73
N ARG A 105 -6.75 17.65 -10.78
CA ARG A 105 -6.39 18.94 -11.41
C ARG A 105 -6.69 20.12 -10.50
N GLU A 106 -7.21 19.84 -9.32
CA GLU A 106 -7.60 20.85 -8.34
C GLU A 106 -6.53 20.96 -7.26
N GLU A 107 -6.26 22.16 -6.79
CA GLU A 107 -5.39 22.37 -5.63
C GLU A 107 -6.10 21.90 -4.37
N LEU A 108 -5.55 20.92 -3.70
CA LEU A 108 -6.06 20.31 -2.48
C LEU A 108 -4.96 20.22 -1.43
N TYR A 109 -5.34 20.30 -0.17
CA TYR A 109 -4.43 19.98 0.91
C TYR A 109 -4.31 18.46 1.10
N VAL A 110 -3.18 18.00 1.66
CA VAL A 110 -2.93 16.57 1.96
C VAL A 110 -4.11 15.94 2.71
N LYS A 111 -4.67 16.64 3.70
CA LYS A 111 -5.83 16.16 4.47
C LYS A 111 -7.11 16.04 3.66
N GLU A 112 -7.31 16.94 2.70
CA GLU A 112 -8.47 16.90 1.81
C GLU A 112 -8.35 15.74 0.82
N ALA A 113 -7.16 15.54 0.22
CA ALA A 113 -6.87 14.41 -0.62
C ALA A 113 -7.07 13.08 0.13
N SER A 114 -6.59 13.00 1.39
CA SER A 114 -6.81 11.85 2.25
C SER A 114 -8.30 11.58 2.51
N MET A 115 -9.06 12.62 2.82
CA MET A 115 -10.50 12.50 3.04
C MET A 115 -11.24 12.02 1.78
N LEU A 116 -10.88 12.53 0.60
CA LEU A 116 -11.52 12.15 -0.66
C LEU A 116 -11.22 10.69 -1.04
N VAL A 117 -9.99 10.22 -0.83
CA VAL A 117 -9.56 8.88 -1.24
C VAL A 117 -9.92 7.81 -0.22
N TYR A 118 -9.80 8.12 1.07
CA TYR A 118 -9.89 7.12 2.15
C TYR A 118 -11.07 7.34 3.09
N GLY A 119 -11.70 8.52 3.05
CA GLY A 119 -12.75 8.91 4.03
C GLY A 119 -12.20 9.28 5.41
N ASP A 120 -10.88 9.42 5.54
CA ASP A 120 -10.17 9.78 6.76
C ASP A 120 -9.07 10.80 6.42
N SER A 121 -9.07 11.95 7.09
CA SER A 121 -8.16 13.05 6.81
C SER A 121 -6.70 12.79 7.20
N LYS A 122 -6.45 11.81 8.04
CA LYS A 122 -5.10 11.48 8.54
C LYS A 122 -4.51 10.22 7.91
N TRP A 123 -5.36 9.39 7.31
CA TRP A 123 -4.96 8.06 6.85
C TRP A 123 -3.75 8.10 5.92
N PHE A 124 -3.70 9.06 4.99
CA PHE A 124 -2.60 9.20 4.04
C PHE A 124 -1.27 9.48 4.75
N GLU A 125 -1.26 10.47 5.67
CA GLU A 125 -0.05 10.85 6.41
C GLU A 125 0.45 9.72 7.33
N GLU A 126 -0.47 8.96 7.92
CA GLU A 126 -0.14 7.92 8.91
C GLU A 126 0.30 6.58 8.28
N HIS A 127 -0.10 6.28 7.04
CA HIS A 127 0.06 4.93 6.51
C HIS A 127 0.94 4.81 5.26
N ASN A 128 0.88 5.74 4.32
CA ASN A 128 1.53 5.54 3.03
C ASN A 128 2.14 6.80 2.40
N TYR A 129 2.25 7.89 3.14
CA TYR A 129 2.76 9.17 2.66
C TYR A 129 4.15 9.04 2.02
N ASP A 130 5.12 8.48 2.75
CA ASP A 130 6.49 8.35 2.27
C ASP A 130 6.62 7.40 1.07
N GLU A 131 5.84 6.32 1.05
CA GLU A 131 5.84 5.37 -0.05
C GLU A 131 5.31 6.02 -1.33
N ILE A 132 4.18 6.71 -1.26
CA ILE A 132 3.57 7.43 -2.38
C ILE A 132 4.50 8.52 -2.90
N CYS A 133 5.08 9.33 -2.01
CA CYS A 133 6.07 10.35 -2.41
C CYS A 133 7.31 9.74 -3.07
N GLY A 134 7.78 8.59 -2.57
CA GLY A 134 8.89 7.85 -3.18
C GLY A 134 8.58 7.38 -4.60
N ILE A 135 7.38 6.86 -4.84
CA ILE A 135 6.91 6.47 -6.18
C ILE A 135 6.78 7.68 -7.10
N ALA A 136 6.22 8.78 -6.60
CA ALA A 136 6.06 10.01 -7.37
C ALA A 136 7.43 10.60 -7.79
N ARG A 137 8.43 10.62 -6.89
CA ARG A 137 9.80 10.99 -7.24
C ARG A 137 10.39 10.11 -8.35
N GLN A 138 10.22 8.81 -8.21
CA GLN A 138 10.71 7.87 -9.21
C GLN A 138 10.05 8.09 -10.59
N ALA A 139 8.75 8.33 -10.62
CA ALA A 139 8.01 8.60 -11.84
C ALA A 139 8.46 9.91 -12.50
N LEU A 140 8.75 10.93 -11.70
CA LEU A 140 9.23 12.24 -12.18
C LEU A 140 10.74 12.26 -12.50
N ASN A 141 11.48 11.16 -12.23
CA ASN A 141 12.94 11.10 -12.31
C ASN A 141 13.64 12.20 -11.47
N MET A 142 13.04 12.57 -10.35
CA MET A 142 13.63 13.54 -9.42
C MET A 142 14.78 12.89 -8.64
N PRO A 143 15.95 13.56 -8.52
CA PRO A 143 17.04 13.06 -7.68
C PRO A 143 16.60 12.96 -6.22
N ARG A 144 17.14 12.00 -5.51
CA ARG A 144 16.92 11.87 -4.06
C ARG A 144 17.93 12.74 -3.34
N GLU A 145 17.65 14.04 -3.23
CA GLU A 145 18.41 14.92 -2.37
C GLU A 145 17.92 14.80 -0.92
N GLU A 146 18.84 14.85 0.04
CA GLU A 146 18.53 14.58 1.46
C GLU A 146 17.56 15.60 2.08
N ASP A 147 17.42 16.78 1.46
CA ASP A 147 16.57 17.88 1.94
C ASP A 147 15.30 18.13 1.11
N GLU A 148 15.02 17.34 0.08
CA GLU A 148 13.78 17.53 -0.69
C GLU A 148 12.58 17.04 0.09
N GLN A 149 11.81 18.01 0.55
CA GLN A 149 10.55 17.78 1.23
C GLN A 149 9.58 17.08 0.29
N ASN A 150 8.88 16.08 0.80
CA ASN A 150 7.81 15.36 0.09
C ASN A 150 6.76 16.31 -0.49
N ASP A 151 6.60 17.47 0.12
CA ASP A 151 5.70 18.54 -0.28
C ASP A 151 5.93 19.03 -1.73
N ALA A 152 7.21 19.18 -2.14
CA ALA A 152 7.55 19.60 -3.51
C ALA A 152 7.13 18.56 -4.56
N VAL A 153 7.15 17.29 -4.19
CA VAL A 153 6.72 16.18 -5.05
C VAL A 153 5.20 16.16 -5.19
N LEU A 154 4.48 16.30 -4.09
CA LEU A 154 3.01 16.31 -4.09
C LEU A 154 2.44 17.54 -4.79
N ALA A 155 3.11 18.68 -4.69
CA ALA A 155 2.73 19.91 -5.39
C ALA A 155 2.70 19.75 -6.91
N GLN A 156 3.51 18.83 -7.50
CA GLN A 156 3.44 18.50 -8.94
C GLN A 156 2.09 17.86 -9.34
N TYR A 157 1.36 17.33 -8.35
CA TYR A 157 0.03 16.72 -8.52
C TYR A 157 -1.08 17.57 -7.89
N CYS A 158 -0.82 18.86 -7.71
CA CYS A 158 -1.74 19.82 -7.09
C CYS A 158 -2.14 19.44 -5.64
N ILE A 159 -1.29 18.70 -4.93
CA ILE A 159 -1.50 18.38 -3.51
C ILE A 159 -0.51 19.18 -2.68
N LEU A 160 -1.04 20.10 -1.87
CA LEU A 160 -0.25 21.02 -1.06
C LEU A 160 -0.08 20.47 0.37
N PRO A 161 1.04 20.79 1.04
CA PRO A 161 1.20 20.46 2.45
C PRO A 161 0.05 21.08 3.25
N THR A 162 -0.27 20.45 4.36
CA THR A 162 -1.27 20.99 5.28
C THR A 162 -0.86 22.40 5.68
N GLU A 163 -1.79 23.37 5.67
CA GLU A 163 -1.53 24.73 6.06
C GLU A 163 -0.63 24.78 7.29
N THR A 164 0.59 25.26 7.10
CA THR A 164 1.32 25.83 8.23
C THR A 164 0.41 26.95 8.72
N GLU A 165 -0.12 26.86 9.95
CA GLU A 165 -0.95 27.90 10.54
C GLU A 165 -0.21 29.23 10.34
N ILE A 166 -0.61 29.96 9.31
CA ILE A 166 -0.20 31.32 9.17
C ILE A 166 -0.95 32.04 10.30
N PHE A 167 -0.32 32.12 11.45
CA PHE A 167 -0.74 33.05 12.48
C PHE A 167 -0.62 34.45 11.88
N ILE A 168 -1.66 34.91 11.20
CA ILE A 168 -1.85 36.30 10.93
C ILE A 168 -2.06 36.92 12.31
N LYS A 169 -0.96 37.38 12.93
CA LYS A 169 -1.05 38.38 13.98
C LYS A 169 -1.73 39.60 13.36
N ARG A 170 -3.05 39.60 13.35
CA ARG A 170 -3.82 40.80 13.14
C ARG A 170 -3.50 41.76 14.29
N ASN A 171 -2.53 42.60 14.07
CA ASN A 171 -2.34 43.80 14.87
C ASN A 171 -3.52 44.75 14.61
N TRP A 172 -4.63 44.48 15.29
CA TRP A 172 -5.69 45.45 15.40
C TRP A 172 -5.22 46.53 16.35
N ARG A 173 -4.49 47.56 15.86
CA ARG A 173 -4.43 48.84 16.53
C ARG A 173 -5.76 49.55 16.19
N LEU A 174 -6.67 49.52 17.12
CA LEU A 174 -7.74 50.52 17.19
C LEU A 174 -7.10 51.82 17.66
N GLU A 175 -6.86 52.73 16.75
CA GLU A 175 -6.63 54.12 17.09
C GLU A 175 -7.98 54.77 17.27
N TRP A 176 -8.21 55.29 18.48
CA TRP A 176 -9.38 56.15 18.82
C TRP A 176 -8.93 57.58 18.67
#